data_0cbcbee692395bb4841f308ae9fd7276
#
_entry.id   0cbcbee692395bb4841f308ae9fd7276
#
_cell.length_a   1.000
_cell.length_b   1.000
_cell.length_c   1.000
_cell.angle_alpha   90.00
_cell.angle_beta   90.00
_cell.angle_gamma   90.00
#
_symmetry.space_group_name_H-M   'P 1'
#
loop_
_entity.id
_entity.type
_entity.pdbx_description
1 polymer ?
#
loop_
_entity_poly.entity_id
_entity_poly.type
_entity_poly.pdbx_seq_one_letter_code
_entity_poly.pdbx_strand_id
1 'polypeptide(L)'
;MSADIHPFQPDGQPEVDAPPVDLHGERSVYLDAYLAPFREWLECDTVTEILVNRPGEVWVEDAARSGMHKVVRPDIDDRLIQRLAEQVARVSHQGINREHPLLGATLPGGARVQFCGPPAARKHWAMAMLWRNA
;
A
#
# COMPACT_ATOMS: atom_id res chain seq x y z
N MET A 1 -12.15 21.11 -13.18
CA MET A 1 -11.76 20.37 -12.55
C MET A 1 -11.06 19.98 -12.36
N SER A 2 -11.44 20.06 -12.57
CA SER A 2 -10.88 19.27 -11.97
C SER A 2 -10.35 18.88 -11.85
N ALA A 3 -10.42 18.99 -12.15
CA ALA A 3 -9.99 18.14 -11.72
C ALA A 3 -9.69 17.63 -11.45
N ASP A 4 -9.89 17.71 -11.68
CA ASP A 4 -9.73 16.80 -11.13
C ASP A 4 -9.58 16.28 -10.87
N ILE A 5 -10.04 16.50 -10.90
CA ILE A 5 -9.91 15.55 -10.38
C ILE A 5 -10.71 15.18 -10.24
N HIS A 6 -11.41 15.04 -10.61
CA HIS A 6 -12.02 14.18 -10.20
C HIS A 6 -12.54 13.66 -10.27
N PRO A 7 -13.14 13.90 -10.34
CA PRO A 7 -13.57 13.04 -10.16
C PRO A 7 -13.99 12.76 -10.60
N PHE A 8 -14.44 12.73 -10.97
CA PHE A 8 -14.75 11.99 -11.00
C PHE A 8 -15.22 11.86 -11.28
N GLN A 9 -15.70 11.93 -11.69
CA GLN A 9 -16.09 11.50 -11.69
C GLN A 9 -16.40 11.65 -12.32
N PRO A 10 -16.81 11.98 -12.77
CA PRO A 10 -16.82 11.89 -13.03
C PRO A 10 -16.53 11.86 -13.43
N ASP A 11 -16.48 11.87 -13.87
CA ASP A 11 -15.85 11.52 -13.82
C ASP A 11 -14.98 11.17 -13.87
N GLY A 12 -14.68 10.74 -14.08
CA GLY A 12 -13.51 10.03 -14.38
C GLY A 12 -12.36 10.10 -13.46
N GLN A 13 -12.49 10.57 -12.38
CA GLN A 13 -11.42 10.59 -11.40
C GLN A 13 -11.27 9.21 -10.77
N PRO A 14 -10.06 8.85 -10.34
CA PRO A 14 -9.89 7.62 -9.60
C PRO A 14 -10.78 7.63 -8.38
N GLU A 15 -11.39 6.52 -8.13
CA GLU A 15 -12.34 6.42 -7.04
C GLU A 15 -11.61 6.16 -5.76
N VAL A 16 -11.07 7.23 -5.15
CA VAL A 16 -10.36 7.09 -3.89
C VAL A 16 -11.25 6.50 -2.82
N ASP A 17 -12.55 6.74 -2.95
CA ASP A 17 -13.52 6.22 -1.99
C ASP A 17 -14.01 4.83 -2.32
N ALA A 18 -13.63 4.29 -3.47
CA ALA A 18 -14.05 2.97 -3.84
C ALA A 18 -13.46 1.93 -2.90
N PRO A 19 -14.20 0.86 -2.59
CA PRO A 19 -13.64 -0.20 -1.77
C PRO A 19 -12.42 -0.81 -2.44
N PRO A 20 -11.40 -1.19 -1.68
CA PRO A 20 -10.25 -1.87 -2.27
C PRO A 20 -10.66 -3.19 -2.90
N VAL A 21 -9.98 -3.55 -3.97
CA VAL A 21 -10.17 -4.86 -4.57
C VAL A 21 -9.62 -5.93 -3.64
N ASP A 22 -10.40 -6.99 -3.45
CA ASP A 22 -10.00 -8.07 -2.58
C ASP A 22 -9.13 -9.06 -3.38
N LEU A 23 -7.90 -9.22 -2.96
CA LEU A 23 -6.94 -10.10 -3.61
C LEU A 23 -6.83 -11.47 -2.94
N HIS A 24 -7.77 -11.80 -2.06
CA HIS A 24 -7.67 -13.03 -1.27
C HIS A 24 -7.48 -14.27 -2.14
N GLY A 25 -8.14 -14.33 -3.27
CA GLY A 25 -7.99 -15.45 -4.21
C GLY A 25 -6.91 -15.25 -5.26
N GLU A 26 -6.23 -14.11 -5.26
CA GLU A 26 -5.29 -13.75 -6.30
C GLU A 26 -3.88 -13.75 -5.74
N ARG A 27 -3.18 -14.85 -5.95
CA ARG A 27 -1.82 -14.98 -5.47
C ARG A 27 -0.88 -15.10 -6.64
N SER A 28 0.30 -14.53 -6.49
CA SER A 28 1.35 -14.68 -7.48
C SER A 28 2.68 -14.80 -6.76
N VAL A 29 3.62 -15.46 -7.43
CA VAL A 29 4.98 -15.58 -6.89
C VAL A 29 5.60 -14.21 -6.69
N TYR A 30 5.34 -13.28 -7.61
CA TYR A 30 5.91 -11.94 -7.53
C TYR A 30 5.31 -11.15 -6.37
N LEU A 31 4.00 -11.28 -6.16
CA LEU A 31 3.36 -10.59 -5.05
C LEU A 31 3.94 -11.09 -3.72
N ASP A 32 4.07 -12.41 -3.56
CA ASP A 32 4.64 -12.97 -2.35
C ASP A 32 6.08 -12.52 -2.15
N ALA A 33 6.86 -12.46 -3.23
CA ALA A 33 8.26 -12.04 -3.14
C ALA A 33 8.38 -10.59 -2.69
N TYR A 34 7.53 -9.70 -3.23
CA TYR A 34 7.58 -8.29 -2.86
C TYR A 34 7.01 -8.03 -1.46
N LEU A 35 6.16 -8.91 -0.97
CA LEU A 35 5.64 -8.80 0.40
C LEU A 35 6.59 -9.39 1.44
N ALA A 36 7.56 -10.19 1.02
CA ALA A 36 8.45 -10.86 1.95
C ALA A 36 9.15 -9.93 2.95
N PRO A 37 9.62 -8.73 2.56
CA PRO A 37 10.25 -7.84 3.53
C PRO A 37 9.33 -7.38 4.66
N PHE A 38 8.01 -7.48 4.46
CA PHE A 38 7.03 -7.06 5.45
C PHE A 38 6.50 -8.23 6.28
N ARG A 39 6.98 -9.43 6.01
CA ARG A 39 6.40 -10.65 6.58
C ARG A 39 6.45 -10.68 8.10
N GLU A 40 7.52 -10.19 8.70
CA GLU A 40 7.63 -10.19 10.16
C GLU A 40 6.48 -9.41 10.80
N TRP A 41 5.99 -8.36 10.14
CA TRP A 41 4.88 -7.58 10.67
C TRP A 41 3.55 -8.15 10.23
N LEU A 42 3.48 -8.67 9.00
CA LEU A 42 2.24 -9.26 8.50
C LEU A 42 1.81 -10.49 9.31
N GLU A 43 2.78 -11.22 9.86
CA GLU A 43 2.51 -12.41 10.64
C GLU A 43 2.46 -12.16 12.14
N CYS A 44 2.63 -10.91 12.57
CA CYS A 44 2.61 -10.57 13.98
C CYS A 44 1.21 -10.15 14.38
N ASP A 45 0.60 -10.88 15.32
CA ASP A 45 -0.79 -10.66 15.69
C ASP A 45 -1.05 -9.31 16.32
N THR A 46 -0.03 -8.66 16.85
CA THR A 46 -0.20 -7.40 17.55
C THR A 46 0.09 -6.18 16.70
N VAL A 47 0.66 -6.35 15.50
CA VAL A 47 0.89 -5.24 14.59
C VAL A 47 -0.42 -4.90 13.89
N THR A 48 -0.76 -3.61 13.89
CA THR A 48 -2.02 -3.15 13.33
C THR A 48 -1.84 -2.22 12.15
N GLU A 49 -0.66 -1.62 11.99
CA GLU A 49 -0.45 -0.67 10.92
C GLU A 49 1.03 -0.59 10.56
N ILE A 50 1.30 -0.46 9.26
CA ILE A 50 2.62 -0.19 8.71
C ILE A 50 2.51 1.01 7.81
N LEU A 51 3.42 1.98 7.96
CA LEU A 51 3.49 3.15 7.09
C LEU A 51 4.89 3.28 6.52
N VAL A 52 4.98 3.54 5.23
CA VAL A 52 6.24 3.84 4.55
C VAL A 52 6.04 5.14 3.79
N ASN A 53 6.67 6.21 4.25
CA ASN A 53 6.61 7.52 3.61
C ASN A 53 7.94 7.94 3.02
N ARG A 54 9.02 7.26 3.40
CA ARG A 54 10.36 7.52 2.90
C ARG A 54 11.09 6.21 2.70
N PRO A 55 11.99 6.15 1.72
CA PRO A 55 12.77 4.92 1.54
C PRO A 55 13.56 4.58 2.81
N GLY A 56 13.53 3.32 3.18
CA GLY A 56 14.31 2.83 4.31
C GLY A 56 13.73 3.08 5.68
N GLU A 57 12.60 3.77 5.77
CA GLU A 57 11.94 4.07 7.05
C GLU A 57 10.56 3.44 7.08
N VAL A 58 10.35 2.57 8.06
CA VAL A 58 9.05 1.93 8.25
C VAL A 58 8.53 2.31 9.62
N TRP A 59 7.30 2.81 9.66
CA TRP A 59 6.62 3.11 10.92
C TRP A 59 5.64 2.00 11.19
N VAL A 60 5.72 1.42 12.38
CA VAL A 60 4.94 0.26 12.75
C VAL A 60 4.14 0.57 14.01
N GLU A 61 2.84 0.35 13.94
CA GLU A 61 2.01 0.41 15.14
C GLU A 61 1.78 -1.01 15.64
N ASP A 62 2.17 -1.24 16.88
CA ASP A 62 2.13 -2.55 17.50
C ASP A 62 1.38 -2.43 18.81
N ALA A 63 0.26 -3.15 18.94
CA ALA A 63 -0.57 -3.08 20.13
C ALA A 63 0.16 -3.58 21.38
N ALA A 64 1.19 -4.40 21.22
CA ALA A 64 2.01 -4.87 22.33
C ALA A 64 3.00 -3.82 22.82
N ARG A 65 3.18 -2.73 22.07
CA ARG A 65 4.06 -1.62 22.43
C ARG A 65 3.29 -0.35 22.21
N SER A 66 3.44 0.62 23.08
CA SER A 66 2.68 1.86 22.94
C SER A 66 3.09 2.63 21.70
N GLY A 67 2.11 2.94 20.86
CA GLY A 67 2.26 3.87 19.76
C GLY A 67 3.05 3.35 18.58
N MET A 68 3.31 4.26 17.66
CA MET A 68 4.10 3.98 16.46
C MET A 68 5.58 4.04 16.79
N HIS A 69 6.35 3.16 16.19
CA HIS A 69 7.80 3.22 16.32
C HIS A 69 8.44 3.05 14.94
N LYS A 70 9.59 3.66 14.78
CA LYS A 70 10.32 3.65 13.52
C LYS A 70 11.29 2.48 13.49
N VAL A 71 11.29 1.79 12.35
CA VAL A 71 12.23 0.72 12.06
C VAL A 71 13.03 1.12 10.82
N VAL A 72 14.34 1.02 10.90
CA VAL A 72 15.19 1.33 9.76
C VAL A 72 15.39 0.05 8.96
N ARG A 73 14.95 0.08 7.71
CA ARG A 73 15.01 -1.08 6.80
C ARG A 73 15.47 -0.62 5.43
N PRO A 74 16.78 -0.57 5.19
CA PRO A 74 17.29 -0.11 3.89
C PRO A 74 16.80 -0.91 2.71
N ASP A 75 16.40 -2.16 2.92
CA ASP A 75 15.88 -3.01 1.86
C ASP A 75 14.45 -2.60 1.43
N ILE A 76 13.75 -1.84 2.27
CA ILE A 76 12.41 -1.33 1.92
C ILE A 76 12.59 0.05 1.35
N ASP A 77 13.01 0.10 0.11
CA ASP A 77 13.31 1.33 -0.60
C ASP A 77 12.17 1.69 -1.56
N ASP A 78 12.36 2.81 -2.24
CA ASP A 78 11.34 3.34 -3.15
C ASP A 78 11.03 2.36 -4.27
N ARG A 79 12.05 1.67 -4.75
CA ARG A 79 11.88 0.72 -5.85
C ARG A 79 11.04 -0.47 -5.42
N LEU A 80 11.25 -0.96 -4.21
CA LEU A 80 10.43 -2.07 -3.69
C LEU A 80 8.97 -1.66 -3.61
N ILE A 81 8.69 -0.48 -3.06
CA ILE A 81 7.32 -0.01 -2.92
C ILE A 81 6.68 0.16 -4.29
N GLN A 82 7.41 0.72 -5.25
CA GLN A 82 6.88 0.87 -6.60
C GLN A 82 6.56 -0.48 -7.23
N ARG A 83 7.46 -1.44 -7.11
CA ARG A 83 7.24 -2.76 -7.70
C ARG A 83 6.09 -3.49 -7.04
N LEU A 84 5.97 -3.33 -5.73
CA LEU A 84 4.84 -3.92 -5.02
C LEU A 84 3.53 -3.28 -5.50
N ALA A 85 3.50 -1.96 -5.62
CA ALA A 85 2.31 -1.27 -6.11
C ALA A 85 1.94 -1.73 -7.52
N GLU A 86 2.93 -1.86 -8.41
CA GLU A 86 2.68 -2.30 -9.77
C GLU A 86 2.15 -3.73 -9.80
N GLN A 87 2.65 -4.59 -8.93
CA GLN A 87 2.18 -5.96 -8.88
C GLN A 87 0.76 -6.04 -8.33
N VAL A 88 0.45 -5.26 -7.30
CA VAL A 88 -0.92 -5.20 -6.77
C VAL A 88 -1.86 -4.66 -7.84
N ALA A 89 -1.43 -3.63 -8.57
CA ALA A 89 -2.25 -3.09 -9.65
C ALA A 89 -2.54 -4.16 -10.71
N ARG A 90 -1.53 -4.93 -11.05
CA ARG A 90 -1.68 -5.97 -12.07
C ARG A 90 -2.67 -7.04 -11.64
N VAL A 91 -2.52 -7.58 -10.44
CA VAL A 91 -3.37 -8.68 -10.00
C VAL A 91 -4.78 -8.22 -9.63
N SER A 92 -4.95 -6.93 -9.38
CA SER A 92 -6.28 -6.36 -9.09
C SER A 92 -6.92 -5.71 -10.31
N HIS A 93 -6.23 -5.76 -11.45
CA HIS A 93 -6.70 -5.17 -12.72
C HIS A 93 -6.98 -3.68 -12.58
N GLN A 94 -6.15 -2.99 -11.81
CA GLN A 94 -6.22 -1.54 -11.66
C GLN A 94 -5.04 -0.89 -12.35
N GLY A 95 -5.20 0.38 -12.73
CA GLY A 95 -4.09 1.15 -13.23
C GLY A 95 -3.46 1.99 -12.13
N ILE A 96 -2.16 2.21 -12.22
CA ILE A 96 -1.49 3.18 -11.38
C ILE A 96 -0.40 3.85 -12.21
N ASN A 97 -0.45 5.18 -12.28
CA ASN A 97 0.51 5.97 -13.04
C ASN A 97 0.49 7.40 -12.51
N ARG A 98 1.19 8.31 -13.22
CA ARG A 98 1.28 9.70 -12.78
C ARG A 98 -0.07 10.39 -12.76
N GLU A 99 -1.00 9.99 -13.62
CA GLU A 99 -2.32 10.58 -13.67
C GLU A 99 -3.28 9.93 -12.68
N HIS A 100 -3.02 8.67 -12.32
CA HIS A 100 -3.84 7.92 -11.36
C HIS A 100 -2.90 7.31 -10.33
N PRO A 101 -2.39 8.15 -9.40
CA PRO A 101 -1.31 7.70 -8.51
C PRO A 101 -1.78 6.94 -7.29
N LEU A 102 -3.08 6.78 -7.09
CA LEU A 102 -3.63 6.12 -5.91
C LEU A 102 -4.08 4.72 -6.24
N LEU A 103 -3.84 3.80 -5.34
CA LEU A 103 -4.21 2.40 -5.51
C LEU A 103 -4.55 1.80 -4.16
N GLY A 104 -5.66 1.08 -4.08
CA GLY A 104 -6.06 0.38 -2.87
C GLY A 104 -6.46 -1.04 -3.16
N ALA A 105 -6.15 -1.94 -2.23
CA ALA A 105 -6.50 -3.34 -2.36
C ALA A 105 -6.48 -4.02 -0.99
N THR A 106 -7.13 -5.18 -0.91
CA THR A 106 -7.03 -6.06 0.26
C THR A 106 -6.11 -7.21 -0.12
N LEU A 107 -5.04 -7.36 0.64
CA LEU A 107 -4.05 -8.40 0.38
C LEU A 107 -4.55 -9.77 0.83
N PRO A 108 -3.96 -10.85 0.29
CA PRO A 108 -4.18 -12.16 0.88
C PRO A 108 -3.81 -12.12 2.36
N GLY A 109 -4.67 -12.62 3.21
CA GLY A 109 -4.46 -12.53 4.64
C GLY A 109 -5.22 -11.40 5.31
N GLY A 110 -5.83 -10.50 4.53
CA GLY A 110 -6.78 -9.53 5.06
C GLY A 110 -6.29 -8.13 5.30
N ALA A 111 -5.00 -7.88 5.17
CA ALA A 111 -4.49 -6.52 5.32
C ALA A 111 -4.95 -5.64 4.16
N ARG A 112 -5.38 -4.43 4.47
CA ARG A 112 -5.71 -3.44 3.44
C ARG A 112 -4.47 -2.61 3.16
N VAL A 113 -4.18 -2.42 1.88
CA VAL A 113 -3.01 -1.66 1.47
C VAL A 113 -3.43 -0.50 0.59
N GLN A 114 -2.77 0.63 0.79
CA GLN A 114 -2.91 1.80 -0.09
C GLN A 114 -1.55 2.27 -0.52
N PHE A 115 -1.44 2.63 -1.79
CA PHE A 115 -0.22 3.20 -2.35
C PHE A 115 -0.53 4.57 -2.90
N CYS A 116 0.45 5.45 -2.81
CA CYS A 116 0.41 6.75 -3.46
C CYS A 116 1.73 6.98 -4.17
N GLY A 117 1.67 7.10 -5.49
CA GLY A 117 2.86 7.31 -6.29
C GLY A 117 3.13 8.77 -6.55
N PRO A 118 4.34 9.09 -7.01
CA PRO A 118 4.64 10.44 -7.45
C PRO A 118 3.76 10.83 -8.64
N PRO A 119 3.44 12.11 -8.81
CA PRO A 119 3.90 13.24 -7.99
C PRO A 119 3.02 13.51 -6.77
N ALA A 120 1.92 12.78 -6.58
CA ALA A 120 1.00 13.04 -5.47
C ALA A 120 1.70 12.84 -4.13
N ALA A 121 2.60 11.86 -4.03
CA ALA A 121 3.40 11.60 -2.84
C ALA A 121 4.76 12.30 -2.94
N ARG A 122 4.84 13.37 -3.70
CA ARG A 122 6.06 14.15 -3.93
C ARG A 122 7.12 13.32 -4.63
N LYS A 123 8.25 13.06 -3.97
CA LYS A 123 9.39 12.41 -4.63
C LYS A 123 9.37 10.90 -4.52
N HIS A 124 8.70 10.39 -3.52
CA HIS A 124 8.81 8.98 -3.16
C HIS A 124 7.45 8.33 -3.15
N TRP A 125 7.46 7.02 -3.26
CA TRP A 125 6.25 6.23 -3.10
C TRP A 125 5.88 6.17 -1.63
N ALA A 126 4.59 6.24 -1.34
CA ALA A 126 4.07 6.06 0.00
C ALA A 126 3.16 4.84 0.04
N MET A 127 3.18 4.15 1.16
CA MET A 127 2.36 2.95 1.35
C MET A 127 1.85 2.90 2.77
N ALA A 128 0.61 2.45 2.92
CA ALA A 128 0.02 2.18 4.22
C ALA A 128 -0.62 0.80 4.18
N MET A 129 -0.37 0.00 5.20
CA MET A 129 -1.07 -1.27 5.40
C MET A 129 -1.77 -1.22 6.74
N LEU A 130 -3.04 -1.63 6.75
CA LEU A 130 -3.86 -1.66 7.95
C LEU A 130 -4.51 -3.01 8.12
N TRP A 131 -4.54 -3.48 9.38
CA TRP A 131 -5.27 -4.68 9.75
C TRP A 131 -6.35 -4.34 10.73
N ARG A 132 -7.44 -5.07 10.67
CA ARG A 132 -8.35 -5.06 11.77
C ARG A 132 -7.86 -6.05 12.79
N ASN A 133 -7.81 -5.62 14.02
CA ASN A 133 -7.70 -6.55 15.11
C ASN A 133 -9.01 -7.26 15.26
N ALA A 134 -8.97 -8.54 15.15
CA ALA A 134 -10.16 -9.33 15.37
C ALA A 134 -10.57 -9.28 16.83
#